data_7cc740fcce49462290c276f3f17e241b
#
_entry.id   7cc740fcce49462290c276f3f17e241b
#
_cell.length_a   1.000
_cell.length_b   1.000
_cell.length_c   1.000
_cell.angle_alpha   90.00
_cell.angle_beta   90.00
_cell.angle_gamma   90.00
#
_symmetry.space_group_name_H-M   'P 1'
#
loop_
_entity.id
_entity.type
_entity.pdbx_description
1 polymer ?
#
loop_
_entity_poly.entity_id
_entity_poly.type
_entity_poly.pdbx_seq_one_letter_code
_entity_poly.pdbx_strand_id
1 'polypeptide(L)'
;MKKIRSFIISFSAFSVFCFLYFPILIIIWFSFNKESVSSFPIEHYSFDWYIKLSHNESMIQAVKISFFIAILSTIAALIIGIPSAYALHKYNYFGKNLLLKIILLPITLPGIVTGVAMLSFFPMLGIPLSLKAVLIGHTTFLIAIMITQILARFKKLDPYLEMAASDLGASPLRVFFKVILPNIKTAIIGAVLLSLVLSMDEIPITFFLISRDNTLPIEIYGMMRRGITPEVNAVATLVFLLSSAAIFMSLKFNKEN
;
A
#
# COMPACT_ATOMS: atom_id res chain seq x y z
N MET A 1 -21.29 34.18 -17.29
CA MET A 1 -20.51 33.02 -17.75
C MET A 1 -19.62 32.39 -16.65
N LYS A 2 -18.79 33.13 -15.88
CA LYS A 2 -17.93 32.55 -14.82
C LYS A 2 -18.71 31.78 -13.72
N LYS A 3 -19.84 32.32 -13.22
CA LYS A 3 -20.68 31.67 -12.20
C LYS A 3 -21.33 30.36 -12.68
N ILE A 4 -21.82 30.31 -13.92
CA ILE A 4 -22.42 29.09 -14.49
C ILE A 4 -21.34 28.00 -14.66
N ARG A 5 -20.16 28.36 -15.15
CA ARG A 5 -19.02 27.42 -15.29
C ARG A 5 -18.56 26.91 -13.94
N SER A 6 -18.48 27.77 -12.91
CA SER A 6 -18.14 27.34 -11.54
C SER A 6 -19.21 26.40 -10.99
N PHE A 7 -20.50 26.68 -11.20
CA PHE A 7 -21.59 25.82 -10.77
C PHE A 7 -21.52 24.41 -11.41
N ILE A 8 -21.33 24.39 -12.77
CA ILE A 8 -21.20 23.12 -13.51
C ILE A 8 -20.02 22.29 -12.96
N ILE A 9 -18.86 22.92 -12.75
CA ILE A 9 -17.67 22.22 -12.20
C ILE A 9 -17.94 21.67 -10.79
N SER A 10 -18.55 22.49 -9.91
CA SER A 10 -18.88 22.04 -8.56
C SER A 10 -19.90 20.91 -8.55
N PHE A 11 -20.94 20.99 -9.38
CA PHE A 11 -21.95 19.96 -9.53
C PHE A 11 -21.34 18.65 -10.08
N SER A 12 -20.49 18.75 -11.12
CA SER A 12 -19.80 17.59 -11.67
C SER A 12 -18.87 16.94 -10.64
N ALA A 13 -18.10 17.74 -9.88
CA ALA A 13 -17.26 17.24 -8.80
C ALA A 13 -18.09 16.52 -7.74
N PHE A 14 -19.19 17.14 -7.28
CA PHE A 14 -20.09 16.55 -6.30
C PHE A 14 -20.69 15.22 -6.80
N SER A 15 -21.15 15.17 -8.06
CA SER A 15 -21.71 13.96 -8.67
C SER A 15 -20.68 12.83 -8.73
N VAL A 16 -19.41 13.13 -9.07
CA VAL A 16 -18.32 12.15 -9.06
C VAL A 16 -18.08 11.65 -7.65
N PHE A 17 -18.03 12.53 -6.64
CA PHE A 17 -17.89 12.09 -5.25
C PHE A 17 -19.06 11.21 -4.80
N CYS A 18 -20.29 11.59 -5.07
CA CYS A 18 -21.45 10.76 -4.76
C CYS A 18 -21.35 9.38 -5.44
N PHE A 19 -20.99 9.32 -6.71
CA PHE A 19 -20.83 8.08 -7.44
C PHE A 19 -19.75 7.17 -6.85
N LEU A 20 -18.62 7.72 -6.43
CA LEU A 20 -17.52 6.97 -5.84
C LEU A 20 -17.83 6.46 -4.41
N TYR A 21 -18.50 7.27 -3.59
CA TYR A 21 -18.75 6.92 -2.19
C TYR A 21 -20.07 6.18 -1.96
N PHE A 22 -21.03 6.30 -2.88
CA PHE A 22 -22.33 5.64 -2.75
C PHE A 22 -22.26 4.12 -2.57
N PRO A 23 -21.44 3.36 -3.34
CA PRO A 23 -21.27 1.92 -3.09
C PRO A 23 -20.72 1.61 -1.69
N ILE A 24 -19.83 2.45 -1.18
CA ILE A 24 -19.24 2.29 0.17
C ILE A 24 -20.33 2.48 1.23
N LEU A 25 -21.18 3.48 1.07
CA LEU A 25 -22.33 3.71 1.97
C LEU A 25 -23.30 2.54 1.97
N ILE A 26 -23.53 1.90 0.82
CA ILE A 26 -24.35 0.69 0.70
C ILE A 26 -23.72 -0.46 1.50
N ILE A 27 -22.40 -0.68 1.37
CA ILE A 27 -21.68 -1.71 2.12
C ILE A 27 -21.81 -1.45 3.63
N ILE A 28 -21.60 -0.21 4.06
CA ILE A 28 -21.78 0.18 5.46
C ILE A 28 -23.23 -0.09 5.92
N TRP A 29 -24.21 0.23 5.10
CA TRP A 29 -25.61 0.01 5.45
C TRP A 29 -25.94 -1.47 5.58
N PHE A 30 -25.54 -2.30 4.59
CA PHE A 30 -25.73 -3.75 4.63
C PHE A 30 -24.94 -4.48 5.72
N SER A 31 -23.89 -3.88 6.27
CA SER A 31 -23.13 -4.45 7.40
C SER A 31 -23.94 -4.60 8.68
N PHE A 32 -25.05 -3.87 8.80
CA PHE A 32 -25.98 -3.94 9.94
C PHE A 32 -27.17 -4.87 9.71
N ASN A 33 -27.27 -5.50 8.54
CA ASN A 33 -28.35 -6.45 8.28
C ASN A 33 -28.22 -7.69 9.19
N LYS A 34 -29.26 -8.01 9.95
CA LYS A 34 -29.29 -9.18 10.83
C LYS A 34 -29.29 -10.49 10.06
N GLU A 35 -29.99 -10.53 8.90
CA GLU A 35 -30.12 -11.71 8.08
C GLU A 35 -28.79 -12.10 7.43
N SER A 36 -28.56 -13.40 7.24
CA SER A 36 -27.33 -13.90 6.61
C SER A 36 -27.22 -13.61 5.11
N VAL A 37 -28.33 -13.25 4.48
CA VAL A 37 -28.41 -12.89 3.06
C VAL A 37 -28.67 -11.38 2.98
N SER A 38 -27.87 -10.68 2.19
CA SER A 38 -28.07 -9.26 1.95
C SER A 38 -29.32 -9.05 1.08
N SER A 39 -30.46 -8.79 1.70
CA SER A 39 -31.74 -8.51 1.03
C SER A 39 -32.15 -7.05 1.22
N PHE A 40 -32.88 -6.51 0.25
CA PHE A 40 -33.46 -5.19 0.35
C PHE A 40 -35.00 -5.30 0.32
N PRO A 41 -35.73 -4.59 1.20
CA PRO A 41 -35.25 -3.75 2.30
C PRO A 41 -34.68 -4.56 3.48
N ILE A 42 -33.81 -3.93 4.32
CA ILE A 42 -33.35 -4.53 5.58
C ILE A 42 -34.52 -4.52 6.57
N GLU A 43 -34.94 -5.69 7.00
CA GLU A 43 -36.06 -5.85 7.95
C GLU A 43 -35.61 -5.65 9.40
N HIS A 44 -34.42 -6.18 9.73
CA HIS A 44 -33.87 -6.11 11.10
C HIS A 44 -32.41 -5.67 11.08
N TYR A 45 -32.08 -4.72 11.96
CA TYR A 45 -30.72 -4.23 12.16
C TYR A 45 -30.07 -4.89 13.37
N SER A 46 -28.77 -5.24 13.26
CA SER A 46 -28.00 -5.86 14.34
C SER A 46 -26.53 -5.53 14.25
N PHE A 47 -25.82 -5.64 15.37
CA PHE A 47 -24.34 -5.60 15.47
C PHE A 47 -23.74 -7.02 15.58
N ASP A 48 -24.51 -8.08 15.41
CA ASP A 48 -24.07 -9.46 15.64
C ASP A 48 -22.85 -9.82 14.80
N TRP A 49 -22.76 -9.33 13.56
CA TRP A 49 -21.61 -9.56 12.70
C TRP A 49 -20.33 -8.95 13.21
N TYR A 50 -20.38 -7.76 13.82
CA TYR A 50 -19.24 -7.12 14.44
C TYR A 50 -18.78 -7.86 15.70
N ILE A 51 -19.74 -8.37 16.50
CA ILE A 51 -19.44 -9.19 17.66
C ILE A 51 -18.81 -10.52 17.21
N LYS A 52 -19.37 -11.18 16.18
CA LYS A 52 -18.80 -12.39 15.60
C LYS A 52 -17.39 -12.19 15.08
N LEU A 53 -17.12 -11.08 14.38
CA LEU A 53 -15.80 -10.74 13.88
C LEU A 53 -14.77 -10.53 15.01
N SER A 54 -15.18 -9.94 16.13
CA SER A 54 -14.28 -9.74 17.27
C SER A 54 -13.83 -11.04 17.95
N HIS A 55 -14.54 -12.16 17.69
CA HIS A 55 -14.20 -13.51 18.18
C HIS A 55 -13.70 -14.43 17.05
N ASN A 56 -13.59 -13.95 15.82
CA ASN A 56 -13.11 -14.73 14.68
C ASN A 56 -11.57 -14.76 14.69
N GLU A 57 -11.00 -15.81 15.24
CA GLU A 57 -9.54 -16.00 15.37
C GLU A 57 -8.82 -15.95 14.01
N SER A 58 -9.42 -16.51 12.94
CA SER A 58 -8.85 -16.47 11.59
C SER A 58 -8.72 -15.05 11.08
N MET A 59 -9.76 -14.23 11.26
CA MET A 59 -9.76 -12.83 10.87
C MET A 59 -8.74 -12.00 11.67
N ILE A 60 -8.69 -12.20 12.99
CA ILE A 60 -7.72 -11.52 13.86
C ILE A 60 -6.29 -11.87 13.46
N GLN A 61 -6.03 -13.15 13.19
CA GLN A 61 -4.73 -13.61 12.72
C GLN A 61 -4.37 -13.01 11.36
N ALA A 62 -5.31 -13.00 10.41
CA ALA A 62 -5.12 -12.41 9.09
C ALA A 62 -4.76 -10.91 9.14
N VAL A 63 -5.41 -10.15 10.02
CA VAL A 63 -5.08 -8.74 10.29
C VAL A 63 -3.64 -8.62 10.81
N LYS A 64 -3.25 -9.40 11.82
CA LYS A 64 -1.89 -9.37 12.38
C LYS A 64 -0.83 -9.69 11.33
N ILE A 65 -1.08 -10.70 10.50
CA ILE A 65 -0.17 -11.12 9.43
C ILE A 65 -0.04 -10.03 8.38
N SER A 66 -1.15 -9.40 7.95
CA SER A 66 -1.10 -8.29 7.01
C SER A 66 -0.25 -7.13 7.51
N PHE A 67 -0.45 -6.70 8.76
CA PHE A 67 0.38 -5.65 9.36
C PHE A 67 1.84 -6.06 9.45
N PHE A 68 2.12 -7.29 9.88
CA PHE A 68 3.49 -7.82 9.98
C PHE A 68 4.20 -7.81 8.61
N ILE A 69 3.56 -8.34 7.56
CA ILE A 69 4.10 -8.35 6.20
C ILE A 69 4.29 -6.92 5.69
N ALA A 70 3.27 -6.06 5.82
CA ALA A 70 3.34 -4.68 5.33
C ALA A 70 4.48 -3.89 5.98
N ILE A 71 4.65 -3.99 7.29
CA ILE A 71 5.70 -3.28 8.02
C ILE A 71 7.08 -3.81 7.61
N LEU A 72 7.30 -5.13 7.65
CA LEU A 72 8.61 -5.70 7.37
C LEU A 72 9.02 -5.53 5.91
N SER A 73 8.10 -5.73 4.96
CA SER A 73 8.40 -5.52 3.54
C SER A 73 8.68 -4.05 3.22
N THR A 74 7.97 -3.12 3.87
CA THR A 74 8.22 -1.68 3.72
C THR A 74 9.58 -1.29 4.30
N ILE A 75 9.95 -1.81 5.48
CA ILE A 75 11.28 -1.57 6.07
C ILE A 75 12.38 -2.12 5.16
N ALA A 76 12.22 -3.35 4.66
CA ALA A 76 13.19 -3.94 3.74
C ALA A 76 13.32 -3.13 2.44
N ALA A 77 12.19 -2.70 1.87
CA ALA A 77 12.16 -1.84 0.70
C ALA A 77 12.79 -0.46 0.94
N LEU A 78 12.61 0.11 2.13
CA LEU A 78 13.24 1.38 2.55
C LEU A 78 14.77 1.24 2.59
N ILE A 79 15.27 0.20 3.27
CA ILE A 79 16.71 -0.04 3.45
C ILE A 79 17.40 -0.24 2.10
N ILE A 80 16.77 -0.96 1.16
CA ILE A 80 17.33 -1.23 -0.16
C ILE A 80 17.04 -0.09 -1.13
N GLY A 81 15.84 0.46 -1.13
CA GLY A 81 15.35 1.40 -2.12
C GLY A 81 15.98 2.78 -2.03
N ILE A 82 16.19 3.32 -0.82
CA ILE A 82 16.78 4.66 -0.67
C ILE A 82 18.21 4.72 -1.18
N PRO A 83 19.13 3.84 -0.73
CA PRO A 83 20.51 3.84 -1.25
C PRO A 83 20.55 3.55 -2.76
N SER A 84 19.70 2.66 -3.25
CA SER A 84 19.60 2.36 -4.68
C SER A 84 19.14 3.57 -5.49
N ALA A 85 18.12 4.29 -5.03
CA ALA A 85 17.66 5.51 -5.68
C ALA A 85 18.74 6.61 -5.68
N TYR A 86 19.48 6.75 -4.57
CA TYR A 86 20.61 7.68 -4.49
C TYR A 86 21.72 7.32 -5.47
N ALA A 87 22.10 6.04 -5.53
CA ALA A 87 23.13 5.59 -6.48
C ALA A 87 22.68 5.79 -7.94
N LEU A 88 21.43 5.47 -8.25
CA LEU A 88 20.83 5.71 -9.56
C LEU A 88 20.73 7.20 -9.91
N HIS A 89 20.57 8.09 -8.93
CA HIS A 89 20.58 9.53 -9.17
C HIS A 89 22.01 10.03 -9.42
N LYS A 90 22.93 9.68 -8.54
CA LYS A 90 24.29 10.24 -8.50
C LYS A 90 25.21 9.75 -9.62
N TYR A 91 25.16 8.47 -9.93
CA TYR A 91 26.12 7.86 -10.85
C TYR A 91 25.54 7.65 -12.25
N ASN A 92 26.37 7.91 -13.26
CA ASN A 92 26.10 7.55 -14.64
C ASN A 92 27.04 6.39 -15.04
N TYR A 93 26.45 5.26 -15.45
CA TYR A 93 27.18 4.06 -15.85
C TYR A 93 26.47 3.36 -16.99
N PHE A 94 27.22 2.51 -17.68
CA PHE A 94 26.68 1.70 -18.77
C PHE A 94 25.57 0.77 -18.26
N GLY A 95 24.44 0.72 -18.96
CA GLY A 95 23.32 -0.14 -18.56
C GLY A 95 22.37 0.46 -17.52
N LYS A 96 22.59 1.67 -17.00
CA LYS A 96 21.70 2.34 -16.01
C LYS A 96 20.23 2.34 -16.44
N ASN A 97 19.96 2.70 -17.69
CA ASN A 97 18.58 2.75 -18.20
C ASN A 97 17.95 1.36 -18.30
N LEU A 98 18.74 0.34 -18.63
CA LEU A 98 18.26 -1.05 -18.63
C LEU A 98 17.96 -1.51 -17.22
N LEU A 99 18.86 -1.25 -16.27
CA LEU A 99 18.65 -1.59 -14.86
C LEU A 99 17.38 -0.92 -14.32
N LEU A 100 17.14 0.36 -14.62
CA LEU A 100 15.91 1.04 -14.24
C LEU A 100 14.65 0.34 -14.80
N LYS A 101 14.69 -0.08 -16.07
CA LYS A 101 13.57 -0.83 -16.66
C LYS A 101 13.34 -2.16 -15.95
N ILE A 102 14.40 -2.89 -15.62
CA ILE A 102 14.32 -4.17 -14.88
C ILE A 102 13.73 -3.96 -13.48
N ILE A 103 14.21 -2.95 -12.75
CA ILE A 103 13.68 -2.61 -11.42
C ILE A 103 12.17 -2.29 -11.48
N LEU A 104 11.71 -1.69 -12.56
CA LEU A 104 10.30 -1.31 -12.72
C LEU A 104 9.39 -2.46 -13.19
N LEU A 105 9.94 -3.59 -13.65
CA LEU A 105 9.14 -4.72 -14.13
C LEU A 105 8.07 -5.18 -13.14
N PRO A 106 8.37 -5.35 -11.83
CA PRO A 106 7.35 -5.81 -10.88
C PRO A 106 6.13 -4.89 -10.74
N ILE A 107 6.28 -3.58 -11.04
CA ILE A 107 5.15 -2.63 -11.00
C ILE A 107 4.42 -2.58 -12.34
N THR A 108 5.12 -2.80 -13.44
CA THR A 108 4.57 -2.68 -14.79
C THR A 108 3.86 -3.93 -15.25
N LEU A 109 4.24 -5.08 -14.72
CA LEU A 109 3.59 -6.36 -15.00
C LEU A 109 2.29 -6.50 -14.18
N PRO A 110 1.26 -7.14 -14.73
CA PRO A 110 0.10 -7.52 -13.93
C PRO A 110 0.51 -8.36 -12.71
N GLY A 111 -0.02 -8.05 -11.52
CA GLY A 111 0.36 -8.74 -10.27
C GLY A 111 0.22 -10.26 -10.33
N ILE A 112 -0.79 -10.77 -11.05
CA ILE A 112 -0.98 -12.21 -11.28
C ILE A 112 0.23 -12.82 -12.01
N VAL A 113 0.76 -12.13 -13.03
CA VAL A 113 1.94 -12.61 -13.79
C VAL A 113 3.16 -12.69 -12.89
N THR A 114 3.36 -11.65 -12.08
CA THR A 114 4.45 -11.60 -11.09
C THR A 114 4.30 -12.70 -10.04
N GLY A 115 3.09 -12.91 -9.52
CA GLY A 115 2.79 -13.96 -8.54
C GLY A 115 3.05 -15.37 -9.08
N VAL A 116 2.59 -15.67 -10.31
CA VAL A 116 2.83 -16.97 -10.96
C VAL A 116 4.32 -17.18 -11.27
N ALA A 117 5.01 -16.14 -11.72
CA ALA A 117 6.46 -16.21 -11.96
C ALA A 117 7.21 -16.54 -10.65
N MET A 118 6.86 -15.87 -9.54
CA MET A 118 7.46 -16.15 -8.24
C MET A 118 7.09 -17.53 -7.70
N LEU A 119 5.85 -17.99 -7.89
CA LEU A 119 5.41 -19.34 -7.55
C LEU A 119 6.29 -20.41 -8.22
N SER A 120 6.64 -20.19 -9.48
CA SER A 120 7.48 -21.11 -10.23
C SER A 120 8.96 -21.00 -9.84
N PHE A 121 9.45 -19.80 -9.57
CA PHE A 121 10.87 -19.51 -9.37
C PHE A 121 11.34 -19.77 -7.93
N PHE A 122 10.55 -19.46 -6.91
CA PHE A 122 10.97 -19.59 -5.51
C PHE A 122 11.29 -21.03 -5.08
N PRO A 123 10.47 -22.04 -5.43
CA PRO A 123 10.82 -23.43 -5.14
C PRO A 123 12.15 -23.88 -5.79
N MET A 124 12.48 -23.39 -7.00
CA MET A 124 13.76 -23.68 -7.66
C MET A 124 14.95 -23.10 -6.89
N LEU A 125 14.74 -22.04 -6.13
CA LEU A 125 15.75 -21.46 -5.23
C LEU A 125 15.73 -22.07 -3.81
N GLY A 126 14.90 -23.09 -3.57
CA GLY A 126 14.74 -23.68 -2.24
C GLY A 126 13.92 -22.82 -1.26
N ILE A 127 13.17 -21.83 -1.76
CA ILE A 127 12.30 -20.98 -0.96
C ILE A 127 10.89 -21.61 -0.98
N PRO A 128 10.44 -22.26 0.10
CA PRO A 128 9.11 -22.85 0.16
C PRO A 128 8.03 -21.78 0.25
N LEU A 129 6.82 -22.09 -0.25
CA LEU A 129 5.64 -21.24 -0.09
C LEU A 129 5.35 -21.02 1.39
N SER A 130 5.34 -19.77 1.81
CA SER A 130 5.29 -19.39 3.23
C SER A 130 5.14 -17.88 3.39
N LEU A 131 4.92 -17.40 4.62
CA LEU A 131 4.98 -15.97 4.94
C LEU A 131 6.33 -15.32 4.56
N LYS A 132 7.44 -16.07 4.59
CA LYS A 132 8.75 -15.59 4.13
C LYS A 132 8.74 -15.34 2.63
N ALA A 133 8.16 -16.24 1.84
CA ALA A 133 8.00 -16.05 0.40
C ALA A 133 7.13 -14.83 0.08
N VAL A 134 6.02 -14.65 0.80
CA VAL A 134 5.16 -13.47 0.68
C VAL A 134 5.94 -12.19 1.01
N LEU A 135 6.70 -12.18 2.12
CA LEU A 135 7.54 -11.05 2.52
C LEU A 135 8.53 -10.65 1.42
N ILE A 136 9.23 -11.63 0.81
CA ILE A 136 10.17 -11.38 -0.29
C ILE A 136 9.43 -10.84 -1.51
N GLY A 137 8.28 -11.43 -1.85
CA GLY A 137 7.44 -11.00 -2.96
C GLY A 137 6.98 -9.55 -2.82
N HIS A 138 6.43 -9.19 -1.66
CA HIS A 138 6.04 -7.81 -1.36
C HIS A 138 7.24 -6.86 -1.41
N THR A 139 8.35 -7.24 -0.78
CA THR A 139 9.57 -6.42 -0.79
C THR A 139 10.02 -6.12 -2.21
N THR A 140 9.94 -7.10 -3.13
CA THR A 140 10.43 -6.96 -4.50
C THR A 140 9.69 -5.83 -5.25
N PHE A 141 8.36 -5.78 -5.19
CA PHE A 141 7.64 -4.70 -5.87
C PHE A 141 7.70 -3.37 -5.10
N LEU A 142 7.77 -3.40 -3.77
CA LEU A 142 7.89 -2.19 -2.96
C LEU A 142 9.24 -1.49 -3.13
N ILE A 143 10.34 -2.22 -3.41
CA ILE A 143 11.62 -1.61 -3.78
C ILE A 143 11.46 -0.72 -5.01
N ALA A 144 10.73 -1.19 -6.01
CA ALA A 144 10.49 -0.41 -7.23
C ALA A 144 9.65 0.86 -6.94
N ILE A 145 8.62 0.76 -6.08
CA ILE A 145 7.84 1.92 -5.60
C ILE A 145 8.75 2.90 -4.85
N MET A 146 9.54 2.41 -3.91
CA MET A 146 10.45 3.24 -3.11
C MET A 146 11.43 3.99 -4.00
N ILE A 147 12.09 3.30 -4.94
CA ILE A 147 13.05 3.89 -5.88
C ILE A 147 12.37 4.97 -6.72
N THR A 148 11.20 4.72 -7.27
CA THR A 148 10.52 5.70 -8.15
C THR A 148 10.13 6.97 -7.40
N GLN A 149 9.58 6.84 -6.18
CA GLN A 149 9.19 7.98 -5.36
C GLN A 149 10.42 8.83 -4.95
N ILE A 150 11.48 8.18 -4.53
CA ILE A 150 12.71 8.85 -4.11
C ILE A 150 13.44 9.49 -5.30
N LEU A 151 13.53 8.82 -6.46
CA LEU A 151 14.11 9.40 -7.67
C LEU A 151 13.35 10.63 -8.15
N ALA A 152 12.02 10.63 -8.05
CA ALA A 152 11.20 11.80 -8.38
C ALA A 152 11.53 13.00 -7.48
N ARG A 153 11.87 12.77 -6.22
CA ARG A 153 12.31 13.82 -5.29
C ARG A 153 13.71 14.29 -5.61
N PHE A 154 14.66 13.40 -5.90
CA PHE A 154 16.02 13.76 -6.28
C PHE A 154 16.08 14.69 -7.50
N LYS A 155 15.22 14.50 -8.50
CA LYS A 155 15.13 15.40 -9.67
C LYS A 155 14.74 16.84 -9.31
N LYS A 156 14.17 17.07 -8.13
CA LYS A 156 13.75 18.39 -7.63
C LYS A 156 14.69 18.94 -6.55
N LEU A 157 15.70 18.19 -6.15
CA LEU A 157 16.68 18.60 -5.16
C LEU A 157 17.72 19.50 -5.85
N ASP A 158 18.17 20.52 -5.12
CA ASP A 158 19.24 21.39 -5.60
C ASP A 158 20.55 20.58 -5.75
N PRO A 159 21.12 20.50 -6.96
CA PRO A 159 22.33 19.74 -7.23
C PRO A 159 23.56 20.25 -6.49
N TYR A 160 23.57 21.51 -6.05
CA TYR A 160 24.70 22.12 -5.35
C TYR A 160 24.79 21.77 -3.87
N LEU A 161 23.75 21.18 -3.27
CA LEU A 161 23.76 20.80 -1.85
C LEU A 161 24.87 19.81 -1.49
N GLU A 162 25.08 18.80 -2.34
CA GLU A 162 26.16 17.81 -2.13
C GLU A 162 27.55 18.45 -2.29
N MET A 163 27.71 19.28 -3.32
CA MET A 163 28.98 19.95 -3.61
C MET A 163 29.36 20.87 -2.47
N ALA A 164 28.46 21.74 -2.02
CA ALA A 164 28.71 22.68 -0.91
C ALA A 164 29.08 21.94 0.40
N ALA A 165 28.40 20.82 0.69
CA ALA A 165 28.74 20.02 1.86
C ALA A 165 30.11 19.34 1.73
N SER A 166 30.49 18.91 0.53
CA SER A 166 31.80 18.31 0.25
C SER A 166 32.94 19.36 0.34
N ASP A 167 32.70 20.58 -0.15
CA ASP A 167 33.64 21.69 -0.08
C ASP A 167 33.93 22.09 1.39
N LEU A 168 32.94 21.89 2.28
CA LEU A 168 33.10 22.05 3.72
C LEU A 168 33.78 20.85 4.41
N GLY A 169 34.31 19.88 3.65
CA GLY A 169 35.03 18.72 4.16
C GLY A 169 34.15 17.58 4.68
N ALA A 170 32.86 17.53 4.34
CA ALA A 170 32.02 16.43 4.73
C ALA A 170 32.35 15.16 3.93
N SER A 171 32.51 14.03 4.62
CA SER A 171 32.65 12.71 3.95
C SER A 171 31.36 12.30 3.24
N PRO A 172 31.42 11.45 2.20
CA PRO A 172 30.22 11.01 1.44
C PRO A 172 29.10 10.45 2.31
N LEU A 173 29.42 9.67 3.35
CA LEU A 173 28.44 9.16 4.31
C LEU A 173 27.81 10.29 5.12
N ARG A 174 28.59 11.27 5.53
CA ARG A 174 28.10 12.44 6.27
C ARG A 174 27.17 13.27 5.40
N VAL A 175 27.50 13.47 4.12
CA VAL A 175 26.64 14.15 3.14
C VAL A 175 25.31 13.38 3.00
N PHE A 176 25.37 12.08 2.80
CA PHE A 176 24.17 11.25 2.66
C PHE A 176 23.24 11.36 3.88
N PHE A 177 23.75 11.09 5.09
CA PHE A 177 22.92 11.05 6.29
C PHE A 177 22.52 12.42 6.82
N LYS A 178 23.39 13.46 6.72
CA LYS A 178 23.13 14.78 7.32
C LYS A 178 22.61 15.83 6.35
N VAL A 179 22.77 15.64 5.04
CA VAL A 179 22.32 16.59 4.03
C VAL A 179 21.20 15.97 3.18
N ILE A 180 21.47 14.84 2.52
CA ILE A 180 20.53 14.27 1.56
C ILE A 180 19.27 13.72 2.24
N LEU A 181 19.42 12.81 3.19
CA LEU A 181 18.29 12.16 3.87
C LEU A 181 17.30 13.17 4.50
N PRO A 182 17.75 14.21 5.25
CA PRO A 182 16.84 15.20 5.81
C PRO A 182 16.08 15.99 4.75
N ASN A 183 16.72 16.31 3.61
CA ASN A 183 16.10 17.07 2.52
C ASN A 183 15.06 16.26 1.70
N ILE A 184 15.10 14.94 1.77
CA ILE A 184 14.12 14.05 1.12
C ILE A 184 13.13 13.40 2.11
N LYS A 185 13.16 13.75 3.40
CA LYS A 185 12.35 13.11 4.45
C LYS A 185 10.85 13.04 4.14
N THR A 186 10.30 14.09 3.56
CA THR A 186 8.88 14.15 3.16
C THR A 186 8.55 13.13 2.06
N ALA A 187 9.46 12.95 1.10
CA ALA A 187 9.30 11.92 0.07
C ALA A 187 9.47 10.51 0.64
N ILE A 188 10.37 10.32 1.60
CA ILE A 188 10.52 9.05 2.32
C ILE A 188 9.25 8.70 3.06
N ILE A 189 8.68 9.62 3.83
CA ILE A 189 7.43 9.40 4.56
C ILE A 189 6.31 9.05 3.58
N GLY A 190 6.15 9.79 2.49
CA GLY A 190 5.17 9.50 1.45
C GLY A 190 5.35 8.12 0.80
N ALA A 191 6.60 7.75 0.49
CA ALA A 191 6.91 6.44 -0.08
C ALA A 191 6.64 5.28 0.91
N VAL A 192 6.95 5.48 2.20
CA VAL A 192 6.64 4.51 3.27
C VAL A 192 5.14 4.30 3.42
N LEU A 193 4.37 5.39 3.52
CA LEU A 193 2.92 5.31 3.64
C LEU A 193 2.28 4.62 2.43
N LEU A 194 2.72 4.99 1.22
CA LEU A 194 2.26 4.34 -0.01
C LEU A 194 2.61 2.85 -0.02
N SER A 195 3.83 2.47 0.37
CA SER A 195 4.28 1.09 0.43
C SER A 195 3.47 0.27 1.44
N LEU A 196 3.15 0.83 2.61
CA LEU A 196 2.29 0.17 3.61
C LEU A 196 0.89 -0.10 3.04
N VAL A 197 0.26 0.90 2.42
CA VAL A 197 -1.07 0.75 1.82
C VAL A 197 -1.06 -0.31 0.72
N LEU A 198 -0.10 -0.24 -0.20
CA LEU A 198 0.00 -1.20 -1.30
C LEU A 198 0.27 -2.63 -0.81
N SER A 199 1.07 -2.80 0.23
CA SER A 199 1.31 -4.13 0.82
C SER A 199 0.09 -4.68 1.55
N MET A 200 -0.70 -3.80 2.19
CA MET A 200 -1.93 -4.20 2.88
C MET A 200 -3.03 -4.66 1.92
N ASP A 201 -3.04 -4.18 0.68
CA ASP A 201 -4.06 -4.48 -0.34
C ASP A 201 -3.58 -5.53 -1.38
N GLU A 202 -2.36 -6.07 -1.20
CA GLU A 202 -1.76 -6.97 -2.19
C GLU A 202 -2.38 -8.37 -2.12
N ILE A 203 -3.16 -8.73 -3.15
CA ILE A 203 -3.79 -10.05 -3.30
C ILE A 203 -2.99 -10.97 -4.24
N PRO A 204 -2.65 -10.57 -5.49
CA PRO A 204 -2.09 -11.45 -6.49
C PRO A 204 -0.80 -12.18 -6.05
N ILE A 205 0.18 -11.45 -5.56
CA ILE A 205 1.46 -12.06 -5.12
C ILE A 205 1.23 -12.93 -3.90
N THR A 206 0.47 -12.42 -2.92
CA THR A 206 0.15 -13.17 -1.71
C THR A 206 -0.54 -14.48 -2.03
N PHE A 207 -1.56 -14.48 -2.88
CA PHE A 207 -2.35 -15.65 -3.24
C PHE A 207 -1.51 -16.83 -3.74
N PHE A 208 -0.48 -16.54 -4.54
CA PHE A 208 0.39 -17.58 -5.09
C PHE A 208 1.52 -18.02 -4.16
N LEU A 209 1.93 -17.18 -3.21
CA LEU A 209 3.09 -17.45 -2.36
C LEU A 209 2.72 -17.91 -0.94
N ILE A 210 1.48 -17.70 -0.52
CA ILE A 210 1.02 -18.09 0.81
C ILE A 210 0.73 -19.58 0.90
N SER A 211 0.83 -20.16 2.09
CA SER A 211 0.67 -21.60 2.30
C SER A 211 -0.51 -21.89 3.25
N ARG A 212 -0.33 -21.65 4.55
CA ARG A 212 -1.31 -22.02 5.58
C ARG A 212 -2.03 -20.82 6.20
N ASP A 213 -1.30 -19.73 6.31
CA ASP A 213 -1.81 -18.49 6.92
C ASP A 213 -2.40 -17.59 5.84
N ASN A 214 -3.36 -16.74 6.22
CA ASN A 214 -3.94 -15.77 5.30
C ASN A 214 -3.56 -14.35 5.71
N THR A 215 -3.40 -13.47 4.71
CA THR A 215 -3.47 -12.02 4.92
C THR A 215 -4.92 -11.57 4.91
N LEU A 216 -5.20 -10.38 5.44
CA LEU A 216 -6.56 -9.83 5.49
C LEU A 216 -7.25 -9.81 4.12
N PRO A 217 -6.63 -9.34 3.01
CA PRO A 217 -7.26 -9.40 1.69
C PRO A 217 -7.56 -10.82 1.22
N ILE A 218 -6.70 -11.79 1.50
CA ILE A 218 -6.92 -13.19 1.13
C ILE A 218 -8.06 -13.80 1.95
N GLU A 219 -8.16 -13.49 3.24
CA GLU A 219 -9.27 -13.96 4.08
C GLU A 219 -10.59 -13.38 3.61
N ILE A 220 -10.66 -12.07 3.34
CA ILE A 220 -11.85 -11.42 2.76
C ILE A 220 -12.21 -12.05 1.41
N TYR A 221 -11.24 -12.27 0.54
CA TYR A 221 -11.47 -12.93 -0.76
C TYR A 221 -12.03 -14.33 -0.58
N GLY A 222 -11.51 -15.10 0.38
CA GLY A 222 -12.03 -16.42 0.74
C GLY A 222 -13.48 -16.39 1.24
N MET A 223 -13.83 -15.37 2.05
CA MET A 223 -15.22 -15.16 2.50
C MET A 223 -16.13 -14.83 1.32
N MET A 224 -15.74 -13.92 0.44
CA MET A 224 -16.53 -13.54 -0.76
C MET A 224 -16.80 -14.72 -1.70
N ARG A 225 -15.85 -15.64 -1.85
CA ARG A 225 -16.04 -16.86 -2.65
C ARG A 225 -17.09 -17.83 -2.08
N ARG A 226 -17.31 -17.79 -0.77
CA ARG A 226 -18.35 -18.59 -0.09
C ARG A 226 -19.74 -17.94 -0.14
N GLY A 227 -19.82 -16.68 -0.59
CA GLY A 227 -21.03 -15.87 -0.69
C GLY A 227 -20.85 -14.50 -0.02
N ILE A 228 -21.51 -13.49 -0.55
CA ILE A 228 -21.48 -12.14 0.04
C ILE A 228 -22.46 -12.11 1.21
N THR A 229 -21.93 -12.22 2.41
CA THR A 229 -22.69 -12.13 3.67
C THR A 229 -22.51 -10.74 4.29
N PRO A 230 -23.38 -10.28 5.19
CA PRO A 230 -23.20 -9.05 5.94
C PRO A 230 -21.90 -9.04 6.78
N GLU A 231 -21.35 -10.21 7.10
CA GLU A 231 -20.04 -10.34 7.76
C GLU A 231 -18.92 -9.73 6.88
N VAL A 232 -18.93 -9.98 5.57
CA VAL A 232 -17.97 -9.35 4.61
C VAL A 232 -18.15 -7.84 4.59
N ASN A 233 -19.41 -7.37 4.59
CA ASN A 233 -19.71 -5.95 4.63
C ASN A 233 -19.24 -5.29 5.95
N ALA A 234 -19.35 -6.00 7.08
CA ALA A 234 -18.87 -5.54 8.37
C ALA A 234 -17.33 -5.40 8.40
N VAL A 235 -16.61 -6.39 7.83
CA VAL A 235 -15.13 -6.30 7.67
C VAL A 235 -14.76 -5.10 6.80
N ALA A 236 -15.37 -4.95 5.64
CA ALA A 236 -15.11 -3.83 4.73
C ALA A 236 -15.39 -2.48 5.40
N THR A 237 -16.47 -2.39 6.20
CA THR A 237 -16.82 -1.21 6.98
C THR A 237 -15.75 -0.88 8.02
N LEU A 238 -15.26 -1.87 8.78
CA LEU A 238 -14.19 -1.66 9.76
C LEU A 238 -12.89 -1.19 9.10
N VAL A 239 -12.49 -1.81 7.99
CA VAL A 239 -11.30 -1.40 7.23
C VAL A 239 -11.44 0.03 6.73
N PHE A 240 -12.61 0.39 6.19
CA PHE A 240 -12.88 1.76 5.73
C PHE A 240 -12.83 2.78 6.86
N LEU A 241 -13.44 2.49 8.00
CA LEU A 241 -13.44 3.38 9.17
C LEU A 241 -12.04 3.58 9.74
N LEU A 242 -11.25 2.49 9.88
CA LEU A 242 -9.88 2.55 10.36
C LEU A 242 -8.99 3.37 9.42
N SER A 243 -9.10 3.13 8.11
CA SER A 243 -8.35 3.88 7.09
C SER A 243 -8.72 5.37 7.10
N SER A 244 -10.01 5.67 7.19
CA SER A 244 -10.49 7.05 7.29
C SER A 244 -9.98 7.75 8.55
N ALA A 245 -10.03 7.08 9.69
CA ALA A 245 -9.52 7.62 10.96
C ALA A 245 -8.01 7.89 10.88
N ALA A 246 -7.23 7.00 10.26
CA ALA A 246 -5.80 7.19 10.06
C ALA A 246 -5.50 8.43 9.18
N ILE A 247 -6.27 8.63 8.11
CA ILE A 247 -6.15 9.81 7.24
C ILE A 247 -6.48 11.09 8.02
N PHE A 248 -7.59 11.13 8.77
CA PHE A 248 -7.97 12.30 9.57
C PHE A 248 -6.93 12.64 10.63
N MET A 249 -6.37 11.65 11.30
CA MET A 249 -5.27 11.86 12.25
C MET A 249 -4.04 12.46 11.56
N SER A 250 -3.63 11.90 10.41
CA SER A 250 -2.50 12.42 9.64
C SER A 250 -2.69 13.88 9.22
N LEU A 251 -3.89 14.25 8.78
CA LEU A 251 -4.20 15.64 8.38
C LEU A 251 -4.13 16.61 9.57
N LYS A 252 -4.54 16.17 10.77
CA LYS A 252 -4.48 16.98 11.98
C LYS A 252 -3.02 17.26 12.38
N PHE A 253 -2.18 16.23 12.40
CA PHE A 253 -0.75 16.37 12.71
C PHE A 253 0.02 17.24 11.69
N ASN A 254 -0.38 17.24 10.41
CA ASN A 254 0.27 18.09 9.40
C ASN A 254 -0.17 19.57 9.46
N LYS A 255 -1.26 19.92 10.15
CA LYS A 255 -1.67 21.32 10.33
C LYS A 255 -0.97 22.01 11.49
N GLU A 256 -0.36 21.26 12.41
CA GLU A 256 0.31 21.79 13.60
C GLU A 256 1.82 21.99 13.39
N ASN A 257 2.36 21.62 12.22
CA ASN A 257 3.73 21.85 11.77
C ASN A 257 3.77 22.72 10.50
#